data_867b287af614925dde44ae70836be624
#
_entry.id   867b287af614925dde44ae70836be624
#
_cell.length_a   1.000
_cell.length_b   1.000
_cell.length_c   1.000
_cell.angle_alpha   90.00
_cell.angle_beta   90.00
_cell.angle_gamma   90.00
#
_symmetry.space_group_name_H-M   'P 1'
#
loop_
_entity.id
_entity.type
_entity.pdbx_description
1 polymer ?
#
loop_
_entity_poly.entity_id
_entity_poly.type
_entity_poly.pdbx_seq_one_letter_code
_entity_poly.pdbx_strand_id
1 'polypeptide(L)'
;MGYYDEYYIPETVSYQYRHFRHTMLIYGYDDESQLFYAMGYTSDRKYRSHCLTYSEFISSIGVDFDRENESYIKRDIERIEFDAFRLNPECDFTFDLSQVYTSLLDYINCEDSGYRHQRGLKYGFDCEREFVNYIKAQKGQYLDERYSRFFMELKELMVRRLEYLAGEQVVSQGILSEYQKICEQQRTVHLLFIKYNLTMDERIIDRLADKMNGIIESEKIILPRITDEIYACLVKKHDEEYL
;
A
#
# COMPACT_ATOMS: atom_id res chain seq x y z
N MET A 1 15.67 6.71 -1.63
CA MET A 1 15.18 5.32 -1.52
C MET A 1 15.87 4.51 -2.61
N GLY A 2 16.24 3.26 -2.34
CA GLY A 2 16.92 2.42 -3.33
C GLY A 2 16.78 0.95 -2.99
N TYR A 3 17.31 0.10 -3.88
CA TYR A 3 17.38 -1.34 -3.67
C TYR A 3 18.71 -1.71 -3.04
N TYR A 4 18.64 -2.45 -1.94
CA TYR A 4 19.79 -2.90 -1.14
C TYR A 4 19.72 -4.40 -0.94
N ASP A 5 20.87 -5.04 -0.86
CA ASP A 5 20.97 -6.46 -0.50
C ASP A 5 21.00 -6.60 1.03
N GLU A 6 19.91 -7.12 1.57
CA GLU A 6 19.74 -7.33 3.01
C GLU A 6 20.78 -8.29 3.62
N TYR A 7 21.46 -9.10 2.80
CA TYR A 7 22.53 -9.96 3.27
C TYR A 7 23.63 -9.19 4.02
N TYR A 8 23.90 -7.95 3.62
CA TYR A 8 24.93 -7.09 4.22
C TYR A 8 24.40 -6.14 5.29
N ILE A 9 23.09 -6.12 5.53
CA ILE A 9 22.48 -5.13 6.41
C ILE A 9 22.07 -5.80 7.74
N PRO A 10 22.71 -5.45 8.86
CA PRO A 10 22.33 -5.92 10.18
C PRO A 10 20.85 -5.65 10.48
N GLU A 11 20.31 -6.40 11.41
CA GLU A 11 18.91 -6.31 11.86
C GLU A 11 17.85 -6.68 10.81
N THR A 12 18.20 -7.02 9.55
CA THR A 12 17.26 -7.55 8.58
C THR A 12 17.07 -9.07 8.71
N VAL A 13 15.97 -9.58 8.13
CA VAL A 13 15.68 -11.04 8.14
C VAL A 13 16.72 -11.84 7.36
N SER A 14 17.32 -11.25 6.34
CA SER A 14 18.22 -11.93 5.41
C SER A 14 19.70 -11.75 5.76
N TYR A 15 20.01 -11.02 6.85
CA TYR A 15 21.40 -10.73 7.25
C TYR A 15 22.25 -11.99 7.40
N GLN A 16 23.35 -12.08 6.62
CA GLN A 16 24.30 -13.21 6.57
C GLN A 16 23.65 -14.59 6.34
N TYR A 17 22.39 -14.61 5.88
CA TYR A 17 21.64 -15.84 5.62
C TYR A 17 21.43 -16.08 4.14
N ARG A 18 20.92 -15.06 3.43
CA ARG A 18 20.66 -15.14 1.97
C ARG A 18 20.71 -13.76 1.33
N HIS A 19 21.11 -13.71 0.07
CA HIS A 19 21.01 -12.52 -0.73
C HIS A 19 19.53 -12.23 -1.03
N PHE A 20 19.08 -11.03 -0.64
CA PHE A 20 17.70 -10.60 -0.88
C PHE A 20 17.66 -9.11 -1.10
N ARG A 21 17.30 -8.70 -2.31
CA ARG A 21 17.17 -7.28 -2.65
C ARG A 21 15.82 -6.75 -2.21
N HIS A 22 15.87 -5.73 -1.40
CA HIS A 22 14.68 -5.06 -0.88
C HIS A 22 14.87 -3.55 -0.88
N THR A 23 13.76 -2.81 -0.90
CA THR A 23 13.80 -1.35 -0.84
C THR A 23 13.99 -0.88 0.60
N MET A 24 14.81 0.15 0.77
CA MET A 24 15.04 0.80 2.04
C MET A 24 15.13 2.31 1.83
N LEU A 25 14.68 3.08 2.81
CA LEU A 25 14.82 4.53 2.84
C LEU A 25 16.01 4.91 3.71
N ILE A 26 17.02 5.56 3.14
CA ILE A 26 18.03 6.29 3.91
C ILE A 26 17.49 7.70 4.14
N TYR A 27 17.41 8.14 5.39
CA TYR A 27 16.86 9.45 5.74
C TYR A 27 17.85 10.36 6.48
N GLY A 28 19.06 9.86 6.76
CA GLY A 28 20.11 10.63 7.40
C GLY A 28 21.44 9.91 7.37
N TYR A 29 22.48 10.61 7.75
CA TYR A 29 23.83 10.09 7.90
C TYR A 29 24.60 10.84 9.01
N ASP A 30 25.66 10.21 9.50
CA ASP A 30 26.61 10.77 10.45
C ASP A 30 28.02 10.43 9.98
N ASP A 31 28.74 11.45 9.54
CA ASP A 31 30.11 11.32 9.02
C ASP A 31 31.13 11.00 10.11
N GLU A 32 30.91 11.46 11.35
CA GLU A 32 31.83 11.19 12.45
C GLU A 32 31.77 9.72 12.86
N SER A 33 30.57 9.18 12.96
CA SER A 33 30.33 7.77 13.31
C SER A 33 30.34 6.85 12.09
N GLN A 34 30.42 7.36 10.88
CA GLN A 34 30.35 6.61 9.62
C GLN A 34 29.07 5.76 9.52
N LEU A 35 27.92 6.34 9.88
CA LEU A 35 26.64 5.67 9.93
C LEU A 35 25.63 6.29 8.97
N PHE A 36 24.78 5.44 8.38
CA PHE A 36 23.51 5.84 7.78
C PHE A 36 22.34 5.49 8.72
N TYR A 37 21.37 6.38 8.76
CA TYR A 37 20.07 6.14 9.39
C TYR A 37 19.09 5.69 8.33
N ALA A 38 18.57 4.49 8.50
CA ALA A 38 17.69 3.83 7.53
C ALA A 38 16.35 3.47 8.14
N MET A 39 15.35 3.31 7.27
CA MET A 39 14.04 2.81 7.62
C MET A 39 13.68 1.65 6.69
N GLY A 40 13.39 0.51 7.27
CA GLY A 40 13.12 -0.73 6.54
C GLY A 40 12.52 -1.81 7.44
N TYR A 41 12.29 -3.00 6.86
CA TYR A 41 11.82 -4.15 7.62
C TYR A 41 12.99 -4.82 8.36
N THR A 42 12.82 -4.97 9.67
CA THR A 42 13.79 -5.62 10.55
C THR A 42 13.47 -7.11 10.77
N SER A 43 14.37 -7.83 11.41
CA SER A 43 14.27 -9.29 11.63
C SER A 43 13.02 -9.72 12.40
N ASP A 44 12.44 -8.84 13.20
CA ASP A 44 11.14 -9.04 13.86
C ASP A 44 9.94 -8.68 12.95
N ARG A 45 10.17 -8.46 11.64
CA ARG A 45 9.17 -8.14 10.63
C ARG A 45 8.41 -6.83 10.86
N LYS A 46 9.03 -5.89 11.58
CA LYS A 46 8.48 -4.55 11.77
C LYS A 46 9.20 -3.55 10.88
N TYR A 47 8.46 -2.61 10.35
CA TYR A 47 9.02 -1.48 9.63
C TYR A 47 9.43 -0.40 10.63
N ARG A 48 10.73 -0.19 10.78
CA ARG A 48 11.29 0.77 11.75
C ARG A 48 12.66 1.28 11.36
N SER A 49 13.11 2.28 12.10
CA SER A 49 14.45 2.84 11.98
C SER A 49 15.51 1.87 12.52
N HIS A 50 16.63 1.81 11.82
CA HIS A 50 17.87 1.12 12.22
C HIS A 50 19.07 1.86 11.64
N CYS A 51 20.28 1.47 12.07
CA CYS A 51 21.52 2.04 11.58
C CYS A 51 22.32 1.01 10.80
N LEU A 52 23.06 1.48 9.81
CA LEU A 52 24.06 0.68 9.11
C LEU A 52 25.32 1.50 8.89
N THR A 53 26.47 0.86 8.94
CA THR A 53 27.74 1.52 8.67
C THR A 53 27.90 1.84 7.18
N TYR A 54 28.76 2.79 6.85
CA TYR A 54 29.10 3.08 5.45
C TYR A 54 29.63 1.85 4.72
N SER A 55 30.40 0.99 5.42
CA SER A 55 30.90 -0.25 4.85
C SER A 55 29.78 -1.25 4.52
N GLU A 56 28.81 -1.43 5.41
CA GLU A 56 27.65 -2.30 5.18
C GLU A 56 26.77 -1.76 4.04
N PHE A 57 26.58 -0.44 4.00
CA PHE A 57 25.87 0.22 2.89
C PHE A 57 26.56 -0.05 1.55
N ILE A 58 27.88 0.21 1.46
CA ILE A 58 28.66 -0.01 0.23
C ILE A 58 28.56 -1.49 -0.20
N SER A 59 28.68 -2.41 0.75
CA SER A 59 28.54 -3.84 0.46
C SER A 59 27.13 -4.18 -0.05
N SER A 60 26.10 -3.56 0.51
CA SER A 60 24.70 -3.84 0.13
C SER A 60 24.30 -3.31 -1.24
N ILE A 61 25.00 -2.30 -1.76
CA ILE A 61 24.83 -1.76 -3.12
C ILE A 61 25.93 -2.23 -4.07
N GLY A 62 26.95 -2.96 -3.54
CA GLY A 62 28.16 -3.33 -4.25
C GLY A 62 27.88 -4.23 -5.45
N VAL A 63 28.74 -4.06 -6.44
CA VAL A 63 28.68 -4.73 -7.72
C VAL A 63 29.20 -6.17 -7.65
N ASP A 64 29.87 -6.55 -6.56
CA ASP A 64 30.42 -7.88 -6.32
C ASP A 64 29.36 -8.85 -5.78
N PHE A 65 28.26 -8.98 -6.51
CA PHE A 65 27.42 -10.15 -6.37
C PHE A 65 28.18 -11.37 -6.88
N ASP A 66 28.12 -12.41 -6.07
CA ASP A 66 28.81 -13.68 -6.32
C ASP A 66 28.59 -14.16 -7.77
N ARG A 67 29.69 -14.30 -8.49
CA ARG A 67 29.68 -14.76 -9.90
C ARG A 67 29.11 -16.18 -10.09
N GLU A 68 28.96 -16.95 -9.02
CA GLU A 68 28.36 -18.29 -9.06
C GLU A 68 26.84 -18.24 -9.26
N ASN A 69 26.19 -17.10 -9.03
CA ASN A 69 24.74 -16.88 -9.23
C ASN A 69 24.42 -16.04 -10.48
N GLU A 70 25.17 -16.18 -11.54
CA GLU A 70 25.02 -15.40 -12.80
C GLU A 70 23.57 -15.29 -13.33
N SER A 71 22.72 -16.24 -13.05
CA SER A 71 21.32 -16.24 -13.53
C SER A 71 20.44 -15.24 -12.76
N TYR A 72 20.76 -14.94 -11.51
CA TYR A 72 20.01 -13.98 -10.66
C TYR A 72 20.49 -12.55 -10.91
N ILE A 73 21.75 -12.37 -11.17
CA ILE A 73 22.43 -11.09 -11.42
C ILE A 73 22.00 -10.47 -12.75
N LYS A 74 21.86 -11.24 -13.82
CA LYS A 74 21.55 -10.74 -15.17
C LYS A 74 20.18 -10.06 -15.29
N ARG A 75 19.24 -10.29 -14.37
CA ARG A 75 17.90 -9.69 -14.47
C ARG A 75 17.79 -8.33 -13.82
N ASP A 76 18.61 -8.02 -12.81
CA ASP A 76 18.39 -6.86 -11.94
C ASP A 76 19.51 -5.80 -11.94
N ILE A 77 20.68 -6.08 -12.56
CA ILE A 77 21.83 -5.15 -12.51
C ILE A 77 21.76 -4.01 -13.54
N GLU A 78 20.87 -4.08 -14.51
CA GLU A 78 20.78 -3.00 -15.51
C GLU A 78 20.35 -1.65 -14.92
N ARG A 79 19.86 -1.60 -13.66
CA ARG A 79 19.51 -0.35 -12.98
C ARG A 79 19.75 -0.43 -11.47
N ILE A 80 20.80 0.21 -11.00
CA ILE A 80 20.84 0.69 -9.61
C ILE A 80 19.96 1.95 -9.59
N GLU A 81 18.71 1.79 -9.20
CA GLU A 81 17.79 2.92 -9.11
C GLU A 81 17.83 3.47 -7.67
N PHE A 82 18.34 4.68 -7.53
CA PHE A 82 18.19 5.47 -6.33
C PHE A 82 17.26 6.64 -6.62
N ASP A 83 16.13 6.69 -5.92
CA ASP A 83 15.28 7.86 -5.88
C ASP A 83 15.77 8.79 -4.76
N ALA A 84 16.25 9.96 -5.11
CA ALA A 84 16.54 11.01 -4.15
C ALA A 84 15.28 11.87 -3.97
N PHE A 85 14.77 11.93 -2.75
CA PHE A 85 13.65 12.79 -2.40
C PHE A 85 14.17 14.07 -1.77
N ARG A 86 13.74 15.19 -2.29
CA ARG A 86 13.98 16.50 -1.70
C ARG A 86 12.64 17.16 -1.41
N LEU A 87 12.51 17.70 -0.20
CA LEU A 87 11.36 18.55 0.10
C LEU A 87 11.37 19.73 -0.88
N ASN A 88 10.28 19.93 -1.60
CA ASN A 88 10.10 21.11 -2.43
C ASN A 88 9.57 22.26 -1.53
N PRO A 89 10.38 23.26 -1.18
CA PRO A 89 9.96 24.34 -0.30
C PRO A 89 8.93 25.28 -0.95
N GLU A 90 8.77 25.19 -2.28
CA GLU A 90 7.79 25.99 -3.04
C GLU A 90 6.45 25.27 -3.17
N CYS A 91 6.37 24.01 -2.72
CA CYS A 91 5.15 23.23 -2.77
C CYS A 91 4.31 23.52 -1.52
N ASP A 92 3.09 23.95 -1.74
CA ASP A 92 2.09 24.02 -0.68
C ASP A 92 1.55 22.61 -0.42
N PHE A 93 1.79 22.07 0.78
CA PHE A 93 1.33 20.77 1.22
C PHE A 93 0.01 20.87 1.99
N THR A 94 -0.78 21.91 1.73
CA THR A 94 -2.11 22.01 2.30
C THR A 94 -3.03 20.90 1.80
N PHE A 95 -4.03 20.58 2.61
CA PHE A 95 -5.01 19.56 2.26
C PHE A 95 -5.86 20.02 1.07
N ASP A 96 -5.81 19.24 -0.01
CA ASP A 96 -6.57 19.49 -1.23
C ASP A 96 -7.76 18.53 -1.35
N LEU A 97 -8.95 19.04 -1.06
CA LEU A 97 -10.20 18.29 -1.13
C LEU A 97 -10.55 17.90 -2.58
N SER A 98 -10.17 18.71 -3.56
CA SER A 98 -10.43 18.41 -4.98
C SER A 98 -9.66 17.20 -5.45
N GLN A 99 -8.43 17.03 -4.96
CA GLN A 99 -7.61 15.85 -5.24
C GLN A 99 -8.18 14.58 -4.60
N VAL A 100 -8.75 14.71 -3.39
CA VAL A 100 -9.46 13.59 -2.74
C VAL A 100 -10.68 13.18 -3.57
N TYR A 101 -11.47 14.16 -4.02
CA TYR A 101 -12.62 13.93 -4.89
C TYR A 101 -12.23 13.20 -6.18
N THR A 102 -11.24 13.71 -6.91
CA THR A 102 -10.76 13.10 -8.15
C THR A 102 -10.25 11.67 -7.94
N SER A 103 -9.48 11.43 -6.87
CA SER A 103 -8.95 10.09 -6.55
C SER A 103 -10.07 9.08 -6.24
N LEU A 104 -11.15 9.52 -5.61
CA LEU A 104 -12.32 8.65 -5.36
C LEU A 104 -13.09 8.37 -6.65
N LEU A 105 -13.23 9.34 -7.55
CA LEU A 105 -13.84 9.12 -8.87
C LEU A 105 -13.02 8.13 -9.70
N ASP A 106 -11.68 8.27 -9.72
CA ASP A 106 -10.80 7.32 -10.39
C ASP A 106 -11.02 5.89 -9.86
N TYR A 107 -11.11 5.74 -8.55
CA TYR A 107 -11.36 4.44 -7.94
C TYR A 107 -12.71 3.85 -8.36
N ILE A 108 -13.78 4.65 -8.34
CA ILE A 108 -15.13 4.24 -8.72
C ILE A 108 -15.19 3.85 -10.20
N ASN A 109 -14.55 4.64 -11.06
CA ASN A 109 -14.55 4.45 -12.51
C ASN A 109 -13.53 3.42 -13.00
N CYS A 110 -12.71 2.87 -12.11
CA CYS A 110 -11.61 1.96 -12.46
C CYS A 110 -10.59 2.62 -13.40
N GLU A 111 -10.31 3.90 -13.21
CA GLU A 111 -9.42 4.72 -14.00
C GLU A 111 -8.19 5.15 -13.18
N ASP A 112 -7.18 5.66 -13.85
CA ASP A 112 -6.05 6.38 -13.27
C ASP A 112 -5.83 7.64 -14.10
N SER A 113 -6.38 8.76 -13.63
CA SER A 113 -6.19 10.08 -14.25
C SER A 113 -4.81 10.69 -13.94
N GLY A 114 -4.04 10.04 -13.06
CA GLY A 114 -2.71 10.45 -12.69
C GLY A 114 -1.66 10.15 -13.77
N TYR A 115 -0.43 10.64 -13.55
CA TYR A 115 0.68 10.50 -14.48
C TYR A 115 1.26 9.08 -14.61
N ARG A 116 0.68 8.07 -13.94
CA ARG A 116 1.22 6.71 -13.84
C ARG A 116 0.50 5.69 -14.70
N HIS A 117 -0.17 6.12 -15.75
CA HIS A 117 -0.90 5.23 -16.65
C HIS A 117 0.02 4.12 -17.18
N GLN A 118 0.03 2.97 -16.52
CA GLN A 118 0.76 1.78 -16.96
C GLN A 118 -0.21 0.86 -17.69
N ARG A 119 0.11 0.55 -18.94
CA ARG A 119 -0.71 -0.36 -19.74
C ARG A 119 -0.84 -1.73 -19.08
N GLY A 120 -2.06 -2.22 -18.98
CA GLY A 120 -2.35 -3.57 -18.47
C GLY A 120 -2.53 -3.68 -16.97
N LEU A 121 -2.45 -2.59 -16.20
CA LEU A 121 -2.83 -2.57 -14.80
C LEU A 121 -4.35 -2.42 -14.65
N LYS A 122 -4.85 -2.93 -13.53
CA LYS A 122 -6.23 -2.76 -13.07
C LYS A 122 -6.27 -1.72 -11.98
N TYR A 123 -7.36 -0.94 -11.92
CA TYR A 123 -7.56 0.13 -10.96
C TYR A 123 -8.91 -0.02 -10.25
N GLY A 124 -9.05 0.58 -9.09
CA GLY A 124 -10.31 0.65 -8.35
C GLY A 124 -10.99 -0.70 -8.14
N PHE A 125 -12.27 -0.76 -8.43
CA PHE A 125 -13.06 -1.99 -8.29
C PHE A 125 -12.58 -3.15 -9.16
N ASP A 126 -11.87 -2.89 -10.26
CA ASP A 126 -11.31 -3.97 -11.06
C ASP A 126 -10.19 -4.72 -10.33
N CYS A 127 -9.40 -4.04 -9.48
CA CYS A 127 -8.44 -4.70 -8.61
C CYS A 127 -9.12 -5.63 -7.61
N GLU A 128 -10.24 -5.20 -7.02
CA GLU A 128 -10.98 -6.02 -6.06
C GLU A 128 -11.62 -7.24 -6.74
N ARG A 129 -12.15 -7.07 -7.96
CA ARG A 129 -12.66 -8.20 -8.76
C ARG A 129 -11.57 -9.20 -9.10
N GLU A 130 -10.36 -8.72 -9.46
CA GLU A 130 -9.22 -9.60 -9.71
C GLU A 130 -8.78 -10.33 -8.42
N PHE A 131 -8.89 -9.71 -7.26
CA PHE A 131 -8.65 -10.40 -6.00
C PHE A 131 -9.67 -11.51 -5.73
N VAL A 132 -10.95 -11.31 -6.05
CA VAL A 132 -11.97 -12.40 -5.99
C VAL A 132 -11.62 -13.53 -6.96
N ASN A 133 -11.19 -13.20 -8.19
CA ASN A 133 -10.76 -14.18 -9.17
C ASN A 133 -9.54 -14.97 -8.68
N TYR A 134 -8.56 -14.29 -8.09
CA TYR A 134 -7.40 -14.90 -7.47
C TYR A 134 -7.81 -15.91 -6.37
N ILE A 135 -8.68 -15.53 -5.44
CA ILE A 135 -9.16 -16.40 -4.36
C ILE A 135 -9.75 -17.70 -4.95
N LYS A 136 -10.60 -17.58 -5.96
CA LYS A 136 -11.25 -18.74 -6.62
C LYS A 136 -10.25 -19.60 -7.37
N ALA A 137 -9.29 -19.00 -8.06
CA ALA A 137 -8.29 -19.73 -8.84
C ALA A 137 -7.29 -20.51 -7.97
N GLN A 138 -7.08 -20.10 -6.71
CA GLN A 138 -6.16 -20.75 -5.77
C GLN A 138 -6.83 -21.78 -4.87
N LYS A 139 -8.03 -22.26 -5.22
CA LYS A 139 -8.72 -23.33 -4.48
C LYS A 139 -7.83 -24.56 -4.33
N GLY A 140 -7.65 -25.03 -3.09
CA GLY A 140 -6.75 -26.14 -2.77
C GLY A 140 -5.26 -25.75 -2.66
N GLN A 141 -4.93 -24.49 -2.78
CA GLN A 141 -3.55 -23.97 -2.66
C GLN A 141 -3.46 -22.94 -1.54
N TYR A 142 -2.24 -22.69 -1.05
CA TYR A 142 -1.96 -21.63 -0.09
C TYR A 142 -2.22 -20.26 -0.72
N LEU A 143 -2.95 -19.42 0.00
CA LEU A 143 -3.23 -18.04 -0.41
C LEU A 143 -2.18 -17.08 0.16
N ASP A 144 -1.66 -16.17 -0.66
CA ASP A 144 -0.74 -15.13 -0.18
C ASP A 144 -1.48 -14.11 0.71
N GLU A 145 -1.18 -14.14 2.01
CA GLU A 145 -1.82 -13.29 3.02
C GLU A 145 -1.60 -11.78 2.80
N ARG A 146 -0.56 -11.40 2.07
CA ARG A 146 -0.26 -10.00 1.77
C ARG A 146 -1.41 -9.31 1.05
N TYR A 147 -2.10 -10.01 0.16
CA TYR A 147 -3.23 -9.44 -0.57
C TYR A 147 -4.42 -9.13 0.35
N SER A 148 -4.81 -10.07 1.19
CA SER A 148 -5.94 -9.84 2.10
C SER A 148 -5.63 -8.77 3.14
N ARG A 149 -4.39 -8.70 3.60
CA ARG A 149 -3.89 -7.66 4.50
C ARG A 149 -3.91 -6.29 3.84
N PHE A 150 -3.45 -6.19 2.58
CA PHE A 150 -3.47 -4.95 1.82
C PHE A 150 -4.89 -4.38 1.73
N PHE A 151 -5.88 -5.19 1.34
CA PHE A 151 -7.27 -4.72 1.26
C PHE A 151 -7.83 -4.34 2.63
N MET A 152 -7.47 -5.04 3.70
CA MET A 152 -7.87 -4.66 5.06
C MET A 152 -7.30 -3.30 5.45
N GLU A 153 -6.00 -3.09 5.28
CA GLU A 153 -5.32 -1.82 5.60
C GLU A 153 -5.87 -0.66 4.75
N LEU A 154 -6.21 -0.92 3.49
CA LEU A 154 -6.84 0.07 2.60
C LEU A 154 -8.19 0.55 3.17
N LYS A 155 -9.05 -0.37 3.64
CA LYS A 155 -10.34 0.00 4.26
C LYS A 155 -10.15 0.72 5.59
N GLU A 156 -9.18 0.32 6.41
CA GLU A 156 -8.83 1.02 7.65
C GLU A 156 -8.33 2.45 7.39
N LEU A 157 -7.50 2.62 6.35
CA LEU A 157 -7.04 3.94 5.95
C LEU A 157 -8.21 4.81 5.45
N MET A 158 -9.16 4.23 4.71
CA MET A 158 -10.35 4.95 4.28
C MET A 158 -11.23 5.39 5.45
N VAL A 159 -11.40 4.55 6.48
CA VAL A 159 -12.10 4.96 7.71
C VAL A 159 -11.43 6.19 8.34
N ARG A 160 -10.10 6.19 8.48
CA ARG A 160 -9.36 7.35 9.04
C ARG A 160 -9.54 8.62 8.19
N ARG A 161 -9.56 8.49 6.87
CA ARG A 161 -9.84 9.61 5.97
C ARG A 161 -11.25 10.15 6.18
N LEU A 162 -12.23 9.27 6.30
CA LEU A 162 -13.62 9.67 6.55
C LEU A 162 -13.81 10.27 7.95
N GLU A 163 -13.09 9.79 8.97
CA GLU A 163 -13.06 10.40 10.32
C GLU A 163 -12.57 11.86 10.25
N TYR A 164 -11.50 12.11 9.49
CA TYR A 164 -11.01 13.46 9.26
C TYR A 164 -12.04 14.32 8.53
N LEU A 165 -12.59 13.84 7.40
CA LEU A 165 -13.57 14.57 6.60
C LEU A 165 -14.88 14.82 7.37
N ALA A 166 -15.29 13.91 8.24
CA ALA A 166 -16.44 14.09 9.11
C ALA A 166 -16.17 15.12 10.23
N GLY A 167 -14.95 15.15 10.77
CA GLY A 167 -14.49 16.18 11.69
C GLY A 167 -14.53 17.59 11.06
N GLU A 168 -14.14 17.70 9.80
CA GLU A 168 -14.21 18.93 8.99
C GLU A 168 -15.62 19.21 8.43
N GLN A 169 -16.62 18.42 8.78
CA GLN A 169 -18.02 18.55 8.31
C GLN A 169 -18.17 18.44 6.78
N VAL A 170 -17.24 17.82 6.10
CA VAL A 170 -17.27 17.56 4.64
C VAL A 170 -18.15 16.37 4.33
N VAL A 171 -18.14 15.32 5.19
CA VAL A 171 -19.01 14.15 5.05
C VAL A 171 -19.83 13.93 6.33
N SER A 172 -20.98 13.29 6.20
CA SER A 172 -21.87 13.02 7.32
C SER A 172 -21.35 11.88 8.21
N GLN A 173 -21.66 11.94 9.51
CA GLN A 173 -21.37 10.85 10.47
C GLN A 173 -22.08 9.55 10.08
N GLY A 174 -23.22 9.64 9.38
CA GLY A 174 -23.94 8.48 8.85
C GLY A 174 -23.09 7.69 7.85
N ILE A 175 -22.47 8.37 6.90
CA ILE A 175 -21.53 7.76 5.93
C ILE A 175 -20.35 7.11 6.62
N LEU A 176 -19.71 7.79 7.57
CA LEU A 176 -18.63 7.22 8.35
C LEU A 176 -19.05 5.91 9.03
N SER A 177 -20.18 5.91 9.70
CA SER A 177 -20.70 4.73 10.40
C SER A 177 -21.04 3.57 9.46
N GLU A 178 -21.53 3.86 8.26
CA GLU A 178 -21.80 2.84 7.24
C GLU A 178 -20.48 2.26 6.70
N TYR A 179 -19.47 3.09 6.44
CA TYR A 179 -18.18 2.61 5.93
C TYR A 179 -17.39 1.81 6.98
N GLN A 180 -17.51 2.14 8.26
CA GLN A 180 -16.93 1.35 9.35
C GLN A 180 -17.41 -0.11 9.32
N LYS A 181 -18.69 -0.35 8.96
CA LYS A 181 -19.21 -1.72 8.80
C LYS A 181 -18.55 -2.46 7.65
N ILE A 182 -18.23 -1.77 6.54
CA ILE A 182 -17.49 -2.35 5.42
C ILE A 182 -16.08 -2.75 5.88
N CYS A 183 -15.41 -1.90 6.65
CA CYS A 183 -14.10 -2.19 7.22
C CYS A 183 -14.13 -3.43 8.13
N GLU A 184 -15.14 -3.60 8.97
CA GLU A 184 -15.31 -4.80 9.82
C GLU A 184 -15.57 -6.06 8.98
N GLN A 185 -16.31 -5.95 7.88
CA GLN A 185 -16.47 -7.07 6.94
C GLN A 185 -15.14 -7.46 6.31
N GLN A 186 -14.31 -6.48 5.93
CA GLN A 186 -12.98 -6.73 5.36
C GLN A 186 -12.03 -7.39 6.37
N ARG A 187 -12.07 -7.00 7.64
CA ARG A 187 -11.35 -7.70 8.72
C ARG A 187 -11.78 -9.16 8.84
N THR A 188 -13.09 -9.41 8.71
CA THR A 188 -13.62 -10.78 8.70
C THR A 188 -13.08 -11.59 7.51
N VAL A 189 -12.95 -10.98 6.32
CA VAL A 189 -12.34 -11.62 5.14
C VAL A 189 -10.89 -11.97 5.45
N HIS A 190 -10.10 -11.06 6.01
CA HIS A 190 -8.71 -11.33 6.36
C HIS A 190 -8.57 -12.50 7.36
N LEU A 191 -9.40 -12.55 8.39
CA LEU A 191 -9.40 -13.67 9.36
C LEU A 191 -9.80 -15.00 8.72
N LEU A 192 -10.78 -15.01 7.80
CA LEU A 192 -11.14 -16.19 7.05
C LEU A 192 -10.03 -16.65 6.10
N PHE A 193 -9.27 -15.72 5.55
CA PHE A 193 -8.12 -16.00 4.71
C PHE A 193 -7.03 -16.75 5.49
N ILE A 194 -6.70 -16.26 6.69
CA ILE A 194 -5.77 -16.92 7.62
C ILE A 194 -6.32 -18.31 7.99
N LYS A 195 -7.61 -18.41 8.33
CA LYS A 195 -8.25 -19.68 8.68
C LYS A 195 -8.17 -20.68 7.53
N TYR A 196 -8.40 -20.26 6.29
CA TYR A 196 -8.25 -21.13 5.12
C TYR A 196 -6.82 -21.66 5.03
N ASN A 197 -5.81 -20.83 5.12
CA ASN A 197 -4.41 -21.22 5.06
C ASN A 197 -4.01 -22.23 6.16
N LEU A 198 -4.63 -22.14 7.33
CA LEU A 198 -4.39 -23.07 8.44
C LEU A 198 -5.11 -24.41 8.28
N THR A 199 -6.28 -24.43 7.64
CA THR A 199 -7.16 -25.60 7.60
C THR A 199 -7.25 -26.26 6.24
N MET A 200 -6.95 -25.53 5.18
CA MET A 200 -7.16 -25.88 3.76
C MET A 200 -8.60 -26.33 3.46
N ASP A 201 -9.57 -25.83 4.25
CA ASP A 201 -11.00 -26.14 4.05
C ASP A 201 -11.56 -25.36 2.86
N GLU A 202 -11.74 -26.03 1.74
CA GLU A 202 -12.20 -25.43 0.49
C GLU A 202 -13.55 -24.71 0.58
N ARG A 203 -14.40 -25.08 1.55
CA ARG A 203 -15.68 -24.37 1.78
C ARG A 203 -15.49 -22.92 2.21
N ILE A 204 -14.30 -22.58 2.71
CA ILE A 204 -13.97 -21.21 3.09
C ILE A 204 -13.73 -20.34 1.84
N ILE A 205 -13.25 -20.90 0.74
CA ILE A 205 -12.98 -20.18 -0.52
C ILE A 205 -14.26 -19.53 -1.05
N ASP A 206 -15.34 -20.28 -1.14
CA ASP A 206 -16.60 -19.75 -1.64
C ASP A 206 -17.13 -18.64 -0.72
N ARG A 207 -17.03 -18.82 0.61
CA ARG A 207 -17.37 -17.79 1.59
C ARG A 207 -16.51 -16.54 1.51
N LEU A 208 -15.20 -16.68 1.21
CA LEU A 208 -14.29 -15.56 1.00
C LEU A 208 -14.72 -14.75 -0.23
N ALA A 209 -14.94 -15.45 -1.35
CA ALA A 209 -15.37 -14.81 -2.58
C ALA A 209 -16.73 -14.09 -2.43
N ASP A 210 -17.70 -14.73 -1.77
CA ASP A 210 -19.01 -14.11 -1.53
C ASP A 210 -18.92 -12.87 -0.64
N LYS A 211 -18.12 -12.93 0.42
CA LYS A 211 -17.91 -11.76 1.31
C LYS A 211 -17.21 -10.62 0.59
N MET A 212 -16.19 -10.91 -0.20
CA MET A 212 -15.53 -9.86 -1.01
C MET A 212 -16.48 -9.24 -2.02
N ASN A 213 -17.31 -10.03 -2.71
CA ASN A 213 -18.34 -9.50 -3.60
C ASN A 213 -19.33 -8.60 -2.84
N GLY A 214 -19.76 -9.00 -1.64
CA GLY A 214 -20.63 -8.18 -0.78
C GLY A 214 -20.00 -6.85 -0.37
N ILE A 215 -18.68 -6.83 -0.10
CA ILE A 215 -17.93 -5.60 0.18
C ILE A 215 -17.92 -4.70 -1.05
N ILE A 216 -17.58 -5.23 -2.23
CA ILE A 216 -17.56 -4.49 -3.49
C ILE A 216 -18.92 -3.84 -3.77
N GLU A 217 -20.02 -4.59 -3.62
CA GLU A 217 -21.35 -4.05 -3.86
C GLU A 217 -21.73 -2.98 -2.81
N SER A 218 -21.32 -3.15 -1.56
CA SER A 218 -21.53 -2.13 -0.52
C SER A 218 -20.77 -0.83 -0.83
N GLU A 219 -19.53 -0.94 -1.31
CA GLU A 219 -18.73 0.22 -1.70
C GLU A 219 -19.25 0.93 -2.95
N LYS A 220 -19.76 0.20 -3.93
CA LYS A 220 -20.44 0.79 -5.09
C LYS A 220 -21.64 1.65 -4.72
N ILE A 221 -22.25 1.40 -3.57
CA ILE A 221 -23.36 2.21 -3.06
C ILE A 221 -22.84 3.40 -2.26
N ILE A 222 -21.86 3.20 -1.41
CA ILE A 222 -21.45 4.24 -0.45
C ILE A 222 -20.44 5.24 -1.04
N LEU A 223 -19.51 4.81 -1.91
CA LEU A 223 -18.50 5.70 -2.47
C LEU A 223 -19.08 6.84 -3.32
N PRO A 224 -20.08 6.62 -4.17
CA PRO A 224 -20.76 7.72 -4.86
C PRO A 224 -21.39 8.73 -3.90
N ARG A 225 -21.99 8.28 -2.80
CA ARG A 225 -22.57 9.18 -1.78
C ARG A 225 -21.49 10.01 -1.07
N ILE A 226 -20.31 9.42 -0.84
CA ILE A 226 -19.15 10.15 -0.31
C ILE A 226 -18.72 11.24 -1.30
N THR A 227 -18.59 10.91 -2.58
CA THR A 227 -18.21 11.88 -3.60
C THR A 227 -19.24 12.99 -3.76
N ASP A 228 -20.55 12.70 -3.66
CA ASP A 228 -21.61 13.70 -3.71
C ASP A 228 -21.50 14.71 -2.55
N GLU A 229 -21.25 14.24 -1.31
CA GLU A 229 -21.09 15.14 -0.16
C GLU A 229 -19.80 15.98 -0.28
N ILE A 230 -18.70 15.40 -0.75
CA ILE A 230 -17.45 16.13 -1.02
C ILE A 230 -17.67 17.20 -2.09
N TYR A 231 -18.33 16.85 -3.18
CA TYR A 231 -18.63 17.79 -4.27
C TYR A 231 -19.50 18.97 -3.80
N ALA A 232 -20.52 18.69 -3.01
CA ALA A 232 -21.36 19.75 -2.44
C ALA A 232 -20.57 20.72 -1.55
N CYS A 233 -19.58 20.22 -0.82
CA CYS A 233 -18.67 21.06 -0.02
C CYS A 233 -17.75 21.91 -0.91
N LEU A 234 -17.20 21.33 -2.01
CA LEU A 234 -16.35 22.05 -2.96
C LEU A 234 -17.10 23.20 -3.64
N VAL A 235 -18.35 22.98 -4.07
CA VAL A 235 -19.18 24.01 -4.69
C VAL A 235 -19.45 25.15 -3.71
N LYS A 236 -19.81 24.87 -2.45
CA LYS A 236 -20.04 25.92 -1.44
C LYS A 236 -18.79 26.78 -1.21
N LYS A 237 -17.62 26.18 -1.07
CA LYS A 237 -16.36 26.92 -0.88
C LYS A 237 -16.07 27.84 -2.08
N HIS A 238 -16.31 27.37 -3.29
CA HIS A 238 -16.13 28.16 -4.49
C HIS A 238 -17.07 29.39 -4.51
N ASP A 239 -18.34 29.22 -4.13
CA ASP A 239 -19.30 30.31 -4.10
C ASP A 239 -18.96 31.37 -3.03
N GLU A 240 -18.36 30.95 -1.89
CA GLU A 240 -17.94 31.85 -0.81
C GLU A 240 -16.67 32.67 -1.16
N GLU A 241 -15.79 32.17 -2.04
CA GLU A 241 -14.59 32.88 -2.49
C GLU A 241 -14.90 34.01 -3.51
N TYR A 242 -16.09 34.02 -4.11
CA TYR A 242 -16.50 35.03 -5.10
C TYR A 242 -17.54 36.04 -4.58
N LEU A 243 -17.88 36.00 -3.29
CA LEU A 243 -18.73 36.97 -2.59
C LEU A 243 -17.91 37.90 -1.70
#